data_1a414f0169d36af3f03805002c08831f
#
_entry.id   1a414f0169d36af3f03805002c08831f
#
_cell.length_a   1.000
_cell.length_b   1.000
_cell.length_c   1.000
_cell.angle_alpha   90.00
_cell.angle_beta   90.00
_cell.angle_gamma   90.00
#
_symmetry.space_group_name_H-M   'P 1'
#
loop_
_entity.id
_entity.type
_entity.pdbx_description
1 polymer ?
#
loop_
_entity_poly.entity_id
_entity_poly.type
_entity_poly.pdbx_seq_one_letter_code
_entity_poly.pdbx_strand_id
1 'polypeptide(L)'
;MTPEESLNLKRLVSQADEYQDNTEYIRRVKHSEKIRDDIRKLDIFMKNNQNLKKNSPDRYRSRAMNECSFLFTNYTDIFNKVLAEEIDFAIMTRLLTVLKLIEDNRVDQNEGSVMVGKVLKELYIDSAMKRGEHLDEEHNTIENKKIEGKAISWSDWKKNHPK
;
A
#
# COMPACT_ATOMS: atom_id res chain seq x y z
N MET A 1 -16.70 -9.61 20.78
CA MET A 1 -15.29 -10.08 20.69
C MET A 1 -15.24 -11.54 21.14
N THR A 2 -14.77 -12.41 20.27
CA THR A 2 -14.60 -13.82 20.59
C THR A 2 -13.39 -14.04 21.53
N PRO A 3 -13.30 -15.15 22.28
CA PRO A 3 -12.12 -15.43 23.08
C PRO A 3 -10.82 -15.50 22.28
N GLU A 4 -10.89 -15.94 21.02
CA GLU A 4 -9.74 -15.98 20.11
C GLU A 4 -9.27 -14.59 19.71
N GLU A 5 -10.17 -13.68 19.41
CA GLU A 5 -9.87 -12.28 19.12
C GLU A 5 -9.25 -11.57 20.31
N SER A 6 -9.76 -11.85 21.52
CA SER A 6 -9.20 -11.32 22.76
C SER A 6 -7.77 -11.83 23.01
N LEU A 7 -7.51 -13.10 22.73
CA LEU A 7 -6.17 -13.70 22.84
C LEU A 7 -5.21 -13.11 21.82
N ASN A 8 -5.65 -12.91 20.57
CA ASN A 8 -4.87 -12.29 19.52
C ASN A 8 -4.53 -10.83 19.84
N LEU A 9 -5.48 -10.09 20.39
CA LEU A 9 -5.26 -8.72 20.82
C LEU A 9 -4.23 -8.65 21.96
N LYS A 10 -4.34 -9.52 22.96
CA LYS A 10 -3.37 -9.62 24.06
C LYS A 10 -1.97 -9.98 23.53
N ARG A 11 -1.89 -10.86 22.56
CA ARG A 11 -0.64 -11.25 21.91
C ARG A 11 -0.01 -10.07 21.17
N LEU A 12 -0.81 -9.31 20.42
CA LEU A 12 -0.35 -8.12 19.71
C LEU A 12 0.13 -7.02 20.67
N VAL A 13 -0.59 -6.79 21.75
CA VAL A 13 -0.20 -5.83 22.80
C VAL A 13 1.10 -6.27 23.46
N SER A 14 1.25 -7.54 23.79
CA SER A 14 2.45 -8.11 24.38
C SER A 14 3.65 -8.00 23.42
N GLN A 15 3.44 -8.23 22.12
CA GLN A 15 4.46 -8.03 21.10
C GLN A 15 4.85 -6.54 20.93
N ALA A 16 3.89 -5.64 21.08
CA ALA A 16 4.15 -4.21 21.05
C ALA A 16 4.94 -3.74 22.28
N ASP A 17 4.70 -4.36 23.45
CA ASP A 17 5.47 -4.08 24.67
C ASP A 17 6.91 -4.61 24.59
N GLU A 18 7.14 -5.62 23.76
CA GLU A 18 8.48 -6.15 23.44
C GLU A 18 9.17 -5.40 22.31
N TYR A 19 8.68 -4.23 21.96
CA TYR A 19 9.22 -3.42 20.88
C TYR A 19 10.71 -3.13 21.09
N GLN A 20 11.55 -3.64 20.18
CA GLN A 20 12.96 -3.37 20.18
C GLN A 20 13.26 -2.13 19.35
N ASP A 21 14.06 -1.24 19.92
CA ASP A 21 14.57 -0.09 19.20
C ASP A 21 15.64 -0.56 18.18
N ASN A 22 15.29 -0.55 16.92
CA ASN A 22 16.15 -0.94 15.82
C ASN A 22 16.94 0.23 15.20
N THR A 23 16.98 1.37 15.87
CA THR A 23 17.63 2.58 15.35
C THR A 23 19.07 2.33 14.93
N GLU A 24 19.86 1.67 15.77
CA GLU A 24 21.26 1.36 15.47
C GLU A 24 21.40 0.41 14.29
N TYR A 25 20.53 -0.59 14.22
CA TYR A 25 20.50 -1.53 13.08
C TYR A 25 20.22 -0.80 11.77
N ILE A 26 19.19 0.04 11.76
CA ILE A 26 18.80 0.85 10.58
C ILE A 26 19.98 1.73 10.14
N ARG A 27 20.65 2.38 11.07
CA ARG A 27 21.82 3.23 10.81
C ARG A 27 23.01 2.45 10.28
N ARG A 28 23.18 1.22 10.71
CA ARG A 28 24.27 0.35 10.26
C ARG A 28 24.06 -0.18 8.84
N VAL A 29 22.86 -0.68 8.53
CA VAL A 29 22.60 -1.33 7.23
C VAL A 29 22.28 -0.36 6.11
N LYS A 30 21.68 0.79 6.39
CA LYS A 30 21.37 1.86 5.44
C LYS A 30 20.70 1.35 4.16
N HIS A 31 19.54 0.71 4.31
CA HIS A 31 18.83 0.08 3.22
C HIS A 31 18.01 1.06 2.35
N SER A 32 17.80 2.31 2.79
CA SER A 32 16.92 3.26 2.11
C SER A 32 17.30 3.48 0.63
N GLU A 33 18.58 3.67 0.34
CA GLU A 33 19.06 3.87 -1.02
C GLU A 33 18.92 2.62 -1.87
N LYS A 34 19.19 1.45 -1.30
CA LYS A 34 19.06 0.16 -2.00
C LYS A 34 17.59 -0.12 -2.35
N ILE A 35 16.68 0.15 -1.42
CA ILE A 35 15.23 0.03 -1.65
C ILE A 35 14.81 1.00 -2.76
N ARG A 36 15.22 2.25 -2.68
CA ARG A 36 14.90 3.27 -3.67
C ARG A 36 15.38 2.88 -5.07
N ASP A 37 16.63 2.44 -5.17
CA ASP A 37 17.22 2.08 -6.46
C ASP A 37 16.50 0.87 -7.07
N ASP A 38 16.17 -0.12 -6.28
CA ASP A 38 15.43 -1.30 -6.74
C ASP A 38 13.99 -0.95 -7.14
N ILE A 39 13.33 -0.05 -6.42
CA ILE A 39 11.99 0.43 -6.80
C ILE A 39 12.04 1.15 -8.15
N ARG A 40 13.07 1.98 -8.37
CA ARG A 40 13.27 2.65 -9.66
C ARG A 40 13.53 1.66 -10.79
N LYS A 41 14.37 0.66 -10.56
CA LYS A 41 14.62 -0.41 -11.53
C LYS A 41 13.34 -1.17 -11.85
N LEU A 42 12.55 -1.47 -10.82
CA LEU A 42 11.30 -2.19 -11.00
C LEU A 42 10.28 -1.35 -11.80
N ASP A 43 10.18 -0.06 -11.54
CA ASP A 43 9.32 0.85 -12.30
C ASP A 43 9.71 0.89 -13.79
N ILE A 44 10.99 1.03 -14.08
CA ILE A 44 11.53 1.01 -15.45
C ILE A 44 11.25 -0.34 -16.12
N PHE A 45 11.50 -1.43 -15.42
CA PHE A 45 11.21 -2.78 -15.89
C PHE A 45 9.74 -2.96 -16.25
N MET A 46 8.85 -2.52 -15.38
CA MET A 46 7.41 -2.62 -15.61
C MET A 46 6.96 -1.86 -16.85
N LYS A 47 7.49 -0.65 -17.05
CA LYS A 47 7.17 0.17 -18.23
C LYS A 47 7.67 -0.45 -19.53
N ASN A 48 8.85 -1.07 -19.50
CA ASN A 48 9.49 -1.62 -20.69
C ASN A 48 9.02 -3.05 -21.06
N ASN A 49 8.33 -3.74 -20.15
CA ASN A 49 7.95 -5.14 -20.31
C ASN A 49 6.44 -5.38 -20.23
N GLN A 50 5.63 -4.43 -20.67
CA GLN A 50 4.16 -4.57 -20.67
C GLN A 50 3.68 -5.74 -21.53
N ASN A 51 4.33 -5.97 -22.66
CA ASN A 51 4.01 -7.11 -23.54
C ASN A 51 4.32 -8.44 -22.85
N LEU A 52 5.43 -8.52 -22.15
CA LEU A 52 5.80 -9.72 -21.38
C LEU A 52 4.81 -10.00 -20.28
N LYS A 53 4.32 -8.97 -19.61
CA LYS A 53 3.29 -9.07 -18.58
C LYS A 53 2.01 -9.70 -19.11
N LYS A 54 1.60 -9.33 -20.33
CA LYS A 54 0.40 -9.87 -20.98
C LYS A 54 0.60 -11.29 -21.50
N ASN A 55 1.76 -11.56 -22.11
CA ASN A 55 2.02 -12.83 -22.79
C ASN A 55 2.51 -13.92 -21.86
N SER A 56 3.31 -13.59 -20.86
CA SER A 56 3.89 -14.53 -19.91
C SER A 56 4.04 -13.91 -18.53
N PRO A 57 2.95 -13.88 -17.72
CA PRO A 57 2.99 -13.29 -16.38
C PRO A 57 4.05 -13.92 -15.47
N ASP A 58 4.28 -15.23 -15.59
CA ASP A 58 5.26 -15.95 -14.78
C ASP A 58 6.70 -15.53 -15.12
N ARG A 59 7.01 -15.37 -16.39
CA ARG A 59 8.31 -14.85 -16.85
C ARG A 59 8.52 -13.41 -16.43
N TYR A 60 7.49 -12.60 -16.54
CA TYR A 60 7.50 -11.20 -16.11
C TYR A 60 7.89 -11.10 -14.64
N ARG A 61 7.22 -11.88 -13.78
CA ARG A 61 7.51 -11.95 -12.36
C ARG A 61 8.94 -12.45 -12.08
N SER A 62 9.36 -13.51 -12.72
CA SER A 62 10.69 -14.09 -12.53
C SER A 62 11.81 -13.11 -12.91
N ARG A 63 11.64 -12.40 -14.02
CA ARG A 63 12.61 -11.38 -14.43
C ARG A 63 12.65 -10.19 -13.45
N ALA A 64 11.49 -9.74 -12.99
CA ALA A 64 11.42 -8.69 -11.99
C ALA A 64 12.12 -9.08 -10.70
N MET A 65 11.94 -10.32 -10.24
CA MET A 65 12.61 -10.88 -9.07
C MET A 65 14.14 -10.88 -9.23
N ASN A 66 14.62 -11.23 -10.41
CA ASN A 66 16.06 -11.26 -10.69
C ASN A 66 16.68 -9.86 -10.77
N GLU A 67 16.00 -8.92 -11.38
CA GLU A 67 16.50 -7.54 -11.49
C GLU A 67 16.47 -6.80 -10.15
N CYS A 68 15.49 -7.06 -9.32
CA CYS A 68 15.29 -6.43 -8.02
C CYS A 68 15.42 -7.45 -6.89
N SER A 69 16.47 -8.26 -6.93
CA SER A 69 16.69 -9.36 -5.98
C SER A 69 16.81 -8.89 -4.52
N PHE A 70 17.42 -7.76 -4.27
CA PHE A 70 17.53 -7.19 -2.93
C PHE A 70 16.15 -6.86 -2.36
N LEU A 71 15.33 -6.17 -3.12
CA LEU A 71 13.98 -5.80 -2.72
C LEU A 71 13.10 -7.04 -2.52
N PHE A 72 13.17 -7.98 -3.45
CA PHE A 72 12.41 -9.22 -3.36
C PHE A 72 12.80 -10.06 -2.14
N THR A 73 14.10 -10.18 -1.87
CA THR A 73 14.61 -11.04 -0.78
C THR A 73 14.33 -10.44 0.60
N ASN A 74 14.54 -9.13 0.76
CA ASN A 74 14.46 -8.48 2.07
C ASN A 74 13.11 -7.81 2.33
N TYR A 75 12.41 -7.37 1.30
CA TYR A 75 11.15 -6.62 1.40
C TYR A 75 10.14 -7.15 0.39
N THR A 76 9.81 -8.42 0.50
CA THR A 76 8.93 -9.15 -0.42
C THR A 76 7.57 -8.50 -0.58
N ASP A 77 6.96 -8.03 0.51
CA ASP A 77 5.66 -7.38 0.47
C ASP A 77 5.67 -6.09 -0.35
N ILE A 78 6.73 -5.29 -0.20
CA ILE A 78 6.93 -4.07 -0.98
C ILE A 78 7.09 -4.42 -2.46
N PHE A 79 7.93 -5.39 -2.76
CA PHE A 79 8.13 -5.88 -4.13
C PHE A 79 6.81 -6.29 -4.77
N ASN A 80 6.03 -7.11 -4.09
CA ASN A 80 4.75 -7.59 -4.60
C ASN A 80 3.76 -6.46 -4.85
N LYS A 81 3.68 -5.50 -3.94
CA LYS A 81 2.77 -4.36 -4.06
C LYS A 81 3.17 -3.41 -5.18
N VAL A 82 4.47 -3.17 -5.35
CA VAL A 82 4.98 -2.35 -6.46
C VAL A 82 4.69 -3.05 -7.79
N LEU A 83 4.94 -4.35 -7.87
CA LEU A 83 4.71 -5.12 -9.10
C LEU A 83 3.23 -5.18 -9.47
N ALA A 84 2.35 -5.20 -8.48
CA ALA A 84 0.89 -5.17 -8.66
C ALA A 84 0.33 -3.75 -8.88
N GLU A 85 1.19 -2.73 -8.90
CA GLU A 85 0.81 -1.31 -9.05
C GLU A 85 -0.12 -0.81 -7.94
N GLU A 86 0.00 -1.38 -6.74
CA GLU A 86 -0.83 -1.03 -5.59
C GLU A 86 -0.22 0.06 -4.70
N ILE A 87 1.04 0.44 -4.93
CA ILE A 87 1.75 1.45 -4.14
C ILE A 87 1.88 2.75 -4.93
N ASP A 88 1.55 3.85 -4.27
CA ASP A 88 1.85 5.19 -4.74
C ASP A 88 3.34 5.50 -4.50
N PHE A 89 4.07 5.81 -5.57
CA PHE A 89 5.49 6.12 -5.50
C PHE A 89 5.78 7.40 -4.69
N ALA A 90 4.87 8.37 -4.68
CA ALA A 90 5.04 9.57 -3.87
C ALA A 90 5.05 9.24 -2.37
N ILE A 91 4.16 8.35 -1.94
CA ILE A 91 4.08 7.88 -0.56
C ILE A 91 5.31 7.05 -0.21
N MET A 92 5.73 6.16 -1.11
CA MET A 92 6.93 5.37 -0.92
C MET A 92 8.17 6.27 -0.78
N THR A 93 8.26 7.34 -1.56
CA THR A 93 9.34 8.33 -1.45
C THR A 93 9.35 8.98 -0.07
N ARG A 94 8.19 9.33 0.47
CA ARG A 94 8.07 9.88 1.83
C ARG A 94 8.53 8.89 2.89
N LEU A 95 8.15 7.63 2.77
CA LEU A 95 8.58 6.56 3.70
C LEU A 95 10.09 6.38 3.65
N LEU A 96 10.67 6.36 2.46
CA LEU A 96 12.12 6.25 2.28
C LEU A 96 12.86 7.48 2.81
N THR A 97 12.26 8.66 2.69
CA THR A 97 12.81 9.90 3.26
C THR A 97 12.89 9.79 4.79
N VAL A 98 11.84 9.29 5.44
CA VAL A 98 11.85 9.06 6.90
C VAL A 98 12.94 8.06 7.29
N LEU A 99 13.04 6.95 6.55
CA LEU A 99 14.07 5.95 6.78
C LEU A 99 15.48 6.56 6.64
N LYS A 100 15.68 7.38 5.63
CA LYS A 100 16.95 8.11 5.42
C LYS A 100 17.27 9.07 6.57
N LEU A 101 16.27 9.75 7.12
CA LEU A 101 16.45 10.62 8.29
C LEU A 101 16.93 9.83 9.52
N ILE A 102 16.42 8.62 9.71
CA ILE A 102 16.91 7.73 10.78
C ILE A 102 18.37 7.32 10.53
N GLU A 103 18.68 6.95 9.29
CA GLU A 103 20.03 6.56 8.91
C GLU A 103 21.06 7.68 9.10
N ASP A 104 20.67 8.91 8.83
CA ASP A 104 21.52 10.10 8.93
C ASP A 104 21.57 10.71 10.35
N ASN A 105 21.06 10.02 11.36
CA ASN A 105 21.04 10.49 12.76
C ASN A 105 20.20 11.77 13.01
N ARG A 106 19.25 12.05 12.12
CA ARG A 106 18.36 13.23 12.26
C ARG A 106 17.21 12.96 13.20
N VAL A 107 16.67 11.75 13.18
CA VAL A 107 15.59 11.28 14.05
C VAL A 107 15.92 9.87 14.51
N ASP A 108 15.34 9.43 15.63
CA ASP A 108 15.42 8.04 16.07
C ASP A 108 14.23 7.23 15.52
N GLN A 109 14.20 5.95 15.82
CA GLN A 109 13.10 5.09 15.35
C GLN A 109 11.74 5.51 15.92
N ASN A 110 11.68 5.99 17.15
CA ASN A 110 10.43 6.43 17.75
C ASN A 110 9.85 7.64 17.02
N GLU A 111 10.68 8.65 16.78
CA GLU A 111 10.30 9.84 16.01
C GLU A 111 9.95 9.45 14.58
N GLY A 112 10.76 8.60 13.95
CA GLY A 112 10.52 8.07 12.62
C GLY A 112 9.23 7.28 12.53
N SER A 113 8.91 6.48 13.54
CA SER A 113 7.66 5.70 13.60
C SER A 113 6.43 6.59 13.63
N VAL A 114 6.48 7.71 14.34
CA VAL A 114 5.39 8.69 14.34
C VAL A 114 5.22 9.29 12.94
N MET A 115 6.30 9.65 12.27
CA MET A 115 6.27 10.17 10.90
C MET A 115 5.74 9.13 9.91
N VAL A 116 6.19 7.87 10.03
CA VAL A 116 5.70 6.75 9.20
C VAL A 116 4.22 6.52 9.45
N GLY A 117 3.77 6.57 10.72
CA GLY A 117 2.36 6.43 11.06
C GLY A 117 1.49 7.46 10.36
N LYS A 118 1.94 8.71 10.29
CA LYS A 118 1.24 9.78 9.56
C LYS A 118 1.16 9.48 8.07
N VAL A 119 2.27 9.06 7.48
CA VAL A 119 2.31 8.73 6.05
C VAL A 119 1.41 7.53 5.72
N LEU A 120 1.44 6.50 6.54
CA LEU A 120 0.58 5.32 6.37
C LEU A 120 -0.90 5.67 6.53
N LYS A 121 -1.23 6.55 7.45
CA LYS A 121 -2.60 7.05 7.62
C LYS A 121 -3.08 7.79 6.37
N GLU A 122 -2.25 8.66 5.81
CA GLU A 122 -2.54 9.34 4.54
C GLU A 122 -2.73 8.34 3.40
N LEU A 123 -1.86 7.33 3.31
CA LEU A 123 -1.96 6.26 2.32
C LEU A 123 -3.27 5.50 2.45
N TYR A 124 -3.66 5.16 3.67
CA TYR A 124 -4.88 4.41 3.94
C TYR A 124 -6.13 5.19 3.55
N ILE A 125 -6.16 6.48 3.88
CA ILE A 125 -7.25 7.40 3.51
C ILE A 125 -7.31 7.55 1.99
N ASP A 126 -6.19 7.79 1.34
CA ASP A 126 -6.10 7.95 -0.11
C ASP A 126 -6.56 6.69 -0.85
N SER A 127 -6.14 5.52 -0.40
CA SER A 127 -6.58 4.23 -0.96
C SER A 127 -8.08 4.01 -0.78
N ALA A 128 -8.64 4.38 0.36
CA ALA A 128 -10.07 4.29 0.61
C ALA A 128 -10.86 5.25 -0.30
N MET A 129 -10.37 6.46 -0.50
CA MET A 129 -10.97 7.43 -1.42
C MET A 129 -10.93 6.95 -2.87
N LYS A 130 -9.81 6.40 -3.33
CA LYS A 130 -9.67 5.82 -4.67
C LYS A 130 -10.62 4.65 -4.89
N ARG A 131 -10.80 3.79 -3.90
CA ARG A 131 -11.79 2.70 -3.96
C ARG A 131 -13.22 3.24 -4.05
N GLY A 132 -13.53 4.26 -3.27
CA GLY A 132 -14.82 4.93 -3.29
C GLY A 132 -15.13 5.53 -4.65
N GLU A 133 -14.20 6.27 -5.22
CA GLU A 133 -14.31 6.85 -6.57
C GLU A 133 -14.53 5.77 -7.64
N HIS A 134 -13.78 4.68 -7.56
CA HIS A 134 -13.88 3.58 -8.52
C HIS A 134 -15.23 2.87 -8.43
N LEU A 135 -15.73 2.65 -7.23
CA LEU A 135 -17.06 2.08 -6.99
C LEU A 135 -18.17 3.03 -7.48
N ASP A 136 -18.02 4.32 -7.28
CA ASP A 136 -18.98 5.32 -7.75
C ASP A 136 -19.02 5.40 -9.28
N GLU A 137 -17.87 5.32 -9.95
CA GLU A 137 -17.80 5.26 -11.40
C GLU A 137 -18.46 3.99 -11.94
N GLU A 138 -18.20 2.84 -11.37
CA GLU A 138 -18.84 1.59 -11.73
C GLU A 138 -20.36 1.64 -11.49
N HIS A 139 -20.78 2.19 -10.37
CA HIS A 139 -22.18 2.36 -10.04
C HIS A 139 -22.90 3.32 -11.01
N ASN A 140 -22.31 4.45 -11.32
CA ASN A 140 -22.84 5.40 -12.27
C ASN A 140 -22.97 4.80 -13.66
N THR A 141 -22.03 4.00 -14.09
CA THR A 141 -22.08 3.32 -15.38
C THR A 141 -23.19 2.26 -15.41
N ILE A 142 -23.41 1.55 -14.34
CA ILE A 142 -24.46 0.53 -14.22
C ILE A 142 -25.84 1.21 -14.12
N GLU A 143 -25.98 2.26 -13.35
CA GLU A 143 -27.22 3.01 -13.21
C GLU A 143 -27.62 3.68 -14.53
N ASN A 144 -26.68 4.27 -15.24
CA ASN A 144 -26.94 4.85 -16.56
C ASN A 144 -27.38 3.83 -17.61
N LYS A 145 -26.97 2.58 -17.47
CA LYS A 145 -27.42 1.49 -18.36
C LYS A 145 -28.77 0.89 -17.96
N LYS A 146 -29.14 0.91 -16.68
CA LYS A 146 -30.37 0.31 -16.17
C LYS A 146 -31.56 1.26 -16.13
N ILE A 147 -31.33 2.54 -16.02
CA ILE A 147 -32.38 3.53 -15.75
C ILE A 147 -32.20 4.72 -16.68
N GLU A 148 -32.41 4.53 -17.98
CA GLU A 148 -32.57 5.68 -18.86
C GLU A 148 -33.83 6.44 -18.42
N GLY A 149 -33.62 7.50 -17.62
CA GLY A 149 -34.61 8.49 -17.32
C GLY A 149 -35.33 8.41 -15.97
N LYS A 150 -34.93 7.55 -15.03
CA LYS A 150 -35.56 7.55 -13.70
C LYS A 150 -34.56 7.58 -12.58
N ALA A 151 -34.06 8.76 -12.26
CA ALA A 151 -33.42 8.98 -10.97
C ALA A 151 -34.52 9.05 -9.92
N ILE A 152 -34.80 7.95 -9.23
CA ILE A 152 -35.70 7.94 -8.09
C ILE A 152 -34.90 8.25 -6.84
N SER A 153 -35.19 9.41 -6.22
CA SER A 153 -34.60 9.72 -4.94
C SER A 153 -35.12 8.75 -3.86
N TRP A 154 -34.37 8.59 -2.77
CA TRP A 154 -34.81 7.74 -1.66
C TRP A 154 -36.20 8.15 -1.11
N SER A 155 -36.47 9.45 -1.09
CA SER A 155 -37.77 9.96 -0.66
C SER A 155 -38.91 9.60 -1.63
N ASP A 156 -38.66 9.58 -2.93
CA ASP A 156 -39.65 9.15 -3.94
C ASP A 156 -39.86 7.64 -3.87
N TRP A 157 -38.84 6.87 -3.62
CA TRP A 157 -38.94 5.42 -3.39
C TRP A 157 -39.80 5.13 -2.16
N LYS A 158 -39.60 5.87 -1.07
CA LYS A 158 -40.40 5.74 0.17
C LYS A 158 -41.89 6.11 -0.04
N LYS A 159 -42.21 7.09 -0.89
CA LYS A 159 -43.55 7.44 -1.24
C LYS A 159 -44.27 6.37 -2.06
N ASN A 160 -43.54 5.72 -2.97
CA ASN A 160 -44.07 4.66 -3.82
C ASN A 160 -44.15 3.31 -3.13
N HIS A 161 -43.45 3.12 -2.02
CA HIS A 161 -43.46 1.91 -1.22
C HIS A 161 -43.73 2.23 0.26
N PRO A 162 -44.88 2.82 0.60
CA PRO A 162 -45.18 3.08 2.01
C PRO A 162 -45.43 1.77 2.73
N LYS A 163 -44.82 1.66 3.88
CA LYS A 163 -45.13 0.57 4.81
C LYS A 163 -46.26 0.98 5.71
#